data_a1b5dc4abf68cfe8a1d16cdd78539cd2
#
_entry.id   a1b5dc4abf68cfe8a1d16cdd78539cd2
#
_cell.length_a   1.000
_cell.length_b   1.000
_cell.length_c   1.000
_cell.angle_alpha   90.00
_cell.angle_beta   90.00
_cell.angle_gamma   90.00
#
_symmetry.space_group_name_H-M   'P 1'
#
loop_
_entity.id
_entity.type
_entity.pdbx_description
1 polymer ?
#
loop_
_entity_poly.entity_id
_entity_poly.type
_entity_poly.pdbx_seq_one_letter_code
_entity_poly.pdbx_strand_id
1 'polypeptide(L)'
;MVLTRTRVVSGMAAVLAAALVLFLWPREEPGVKDAVTRRIVAMTRSAEEKDVGGVMEGVSERFKTKDGWSKQDVRGILAAQVLRGQWVRIFTTDIDVHEVSPTQGDFQARFIFGRSEADKLEDLAKDSVLNAYAIEGTFEKEEDGEWRVVKAKQRQLDPSELL
;
A
#
# COMPACT_ATOMS: atom_id res chain seq x y z
N MET A 1 22.56 -11.27 -55.95
CA MET A 1 21.86 -10.34 -55.06
C MET A 1 21.30 -11.11 -53.85
N VAL A 2 22.18 -11.56 -52.93
CA VAL A 2 21.84 -12.48 -51.81
C VAL A 2 22.39 -11.95 -50.47
N LEU A 3 22.37 -10.63 -50.26
CA LEU A 3 23.07 -10.00 -49.11
C LEU A 3 22.11 -9.38 -48.07
N THR A 4 20.79 -9.56 -48.20
CA THR A 4 19.85 -8.86 -47.32
C THR A 4 19.25 -9.72 -46.21
N ARG A 5 19.22 -11.04 -46.33
CA ARG A 5 18.61 -11.93 -45.31
C ARG A 5 19.45 -12.11 -44.05
N THR A 6 20.78 -12.16 -44.19
CA THR A 6 21.70 -12.40 -43.05
C THR A 6 21.79 -11.20 -42.11
N ARG A 7 21.69 -9.96 -42.63
CA ARG A 7 21.73 -8.73 -41.80
C ARG A 7 20.45 -8.51 -40.97
N VAL A 8 19.29 -8.93 -41.49
CA VAL A 8 17.99 -8.82 -40.80
C VAL A 8 17.95 -9.81 -39.62
N VAL A 9 18.41 -11.04 -39.82
CA VAL A 9 18.45 -12.08 -38.80
C VAL A 9 19.41 -11.70 -37.66
N SER A 10 20.57 -11.14 -37.99
CA SER A 10 21.54 -10.67 -36.97
C SER A 10 21.01 -9.48 -36.16
N GLY A 11 20.27 -8.55 -36.79
CA GLY A 11 19.64 -7.43 -36.08
C GLY A 11 18.56 -7.87 -35.10
N MET A 12 17.74 -8.85 -35.51
CA MET A 12 16.66 -9.37 -34.67
C MET A 12 17.18 -10.18 -33.47
N ALA A 13 18.26 -10.94 -33.67
CA ALA A 13 18.93 -11.66 -32.58
C ALA A 13 19.55 -10.71 -31.55
N ALA A 14 20.15 -9.60 -32.00
CA ALA A 14 20.71 -8.58 -31.11
C ALA A 14 19.63 -7.85 -30.28
N VAL A 15 18.48 -7.55 -30.88
CA VAL A 15 17.35 -6.94 -30.19
C VAL A 15 16.74 -7.88 -29.14
N LEU A 16 16.60 -9.17 -29.50
CA LEU A 16 16.12 -10.20 -28.56
C LEU A 16 17.11 -10.41 -27.40
N ALA A 17 18.41 -10.43 -27.67
CA ALA A 17 19.43 -10.54 -26.62
C ALA A 17 19.44 -9.31 -25.70
N ALA A 18 19.31 -8.09 -26.25
CA ALA A 18 19.20 -6.86 -25.47
C ALA A 18 17.91 -6.84 -24.61
N ALA A 19 16.79 -7.28 -25.17
CA ALA A 19 15.54 -7.39 -24.43
C ALA A 19 15.63 -8.43 -23.30
N LEU A 20 16.32 -9.56 -23.54
CA LEU A 20 16.55 -10.59 -22.54
C LEU A 20 17.47 -10.10 -21.42
N VAL A 21 18.52 -9.36 -21.76
CA VAL A 21 19.42 -8.72 -20.77
C VAL A 21 18.68 -7.71 -19.93
N LEU A 22 17.83 -6.87 -20.52
CA LEU A 22 17.01 -5.90 -19.79
C LEU A 22 15.95 -6.58 -18.90
N PHE A 23 15.42 -7.73 -19.34
CA PHE A 23 14.45 -8.50 -18.56
C PHE A 23 15.10 -9.27 -17.41
N LEU A 24 16.34 -9.77 -17.61
CA LEU A 24 17.14 -10.50 -16.60
C LEU A 24 17.99 -9.57 -15.73
N TRP A 25 17.99 -8.25 -16.02
CA TRP A 25 18.73 -7.31 -15.17
C TRP A 25 18.19 -7.38 -13.74
N PRO A 26 19.04 -7.67 -12.74
CA PRO A 26 18.60 -7.71 -11.37
C PRO A 26 18.06 -6.33 -11.02
N ARG A 27 16.74 -6.21 -10.87
CA ARG A 27 16.11 -5.01 -10.31
C ARG A 27 16.49 -5.03 -8.84
N GLU A 28 17.19 -4.00 -8.38
CA GLU A 28 17.38 -3.82 -6.95
C GLU A 28 16.05 -3.88 -6.26
N GLU A 29 15.88 -4.83 -5.35
CA GLU A 29 14.65 -4.90 -4.55
C GLU A 29 14.54 -3.60 -3.74
N PRO A 30 13.38 -2.97 -3.70
CA PRO A 30 13.19 -1.77 -2.91
C PRO A 30 13.52 -2.08 -1.45
N GLY A 31 14.19 -1.17 -0.78
CA GLY A 31 14.44 -1.26 0.65
C GLY A 31 13.11 -1.43 1.43
N VAL A 32 13.19 -1.96 2.64
CA VAL A 32 12.03 -2.24 3.50
C VAL A 32 11.12 -1.01 3.63
N LYS A 33 11.72 0.15 3.86
CA LYS A 33 10.99 1.42 3.98
C LYS A 33 10.14 1.73 2.75
N ASP A 34 10.74 1.63 1.56
CA ASP A 34 10.05 1.93 0.30
C ASP A 34 8.98 0.88 -0.02
N ALA A 35 9.25 -0.39 0.27
CA ALA A 35 8.32 -1.48 0.03
C ALA A 35 7.08 -1.36 0.91
N VAL A 36 7.25 -1.13 2.21
CA VAL A 36 6.17 -0.94 3.18
C VAL A 36 5.37 0.33 2.86
N THR A 37 6.05 1.45 2.60
CA THR A 37 5.38 2.71 2.23
C THR A 37 4.50 2.54 0.99
N ARG A 38 5.03 1.90 -0.06
CA ARG A 38 4.24 1.61 -1.28
C ARG A 38 3.05 0.73 -0.99
N ARG A 39 3.18 -0.27 -0.11
CA ARG A 39 2.05 -1.13 0.27
C ARG A 39 0.97 -0.34 1.01
N ILE A 40 1.35 0.53 1.97
CA ILE A 40 0.41 1.41 2.68
C ILE A 40 -0.35 2.29 1.68
N VAL A 41 0.35 2.95 0.75
CA VAL A 41 -0.27 3.81 -0.27
C VAL A 41 -1.22 3.02 -1.16
N ALA A 42 -0.84 1.82 -1.60
CA ALA A 42 -1.70 0.95 -2.41
C ALA A 42 -2.98 0.54 -1.65
N MET A 43 -2.87 0.15 -0.38
CA MET A 43 -4.02 -0.18 0.46
C MET A 43 -4.94 1.03 0.67
N THR A 44 -4.38 2.22 0.87
CA THR A 44 -5.16 3.46 0.99
C THR A 44 -5.95 3.75 -0.28
N ARG A 45 -5.31 3.62 -1.43
CA ARG A 45 -5.96 3.80 -2.74
C ARG A 45 -7.11 2.81 -2.94
N SER A 46 -6.89 1.52 -2.66
CA SER A 46 -7.95 0.51 -2.73
C SER A 46 -9.12 0.86 -1.79
N ALA A 47 -8.83 1.39 -0.59
CA ALA A 47 -9.85 1.84 0.34
C ALA A 47 -10.65 3.05 -0.19
N GLU A 48 -10.00 4.02 -0.85
CA GLU A 48 -10.68 5.13 -1.53
C GLU A 48 -11.60 4.63 -2.64
N GLU A 49 -11.13 3.67 -3.44
CA GLU A 49 -11.87 3.03 -4.52
C GLU A 49 -12.98 2.07 -4.02
N LYS A 50 -13.13 1.90 -2.71
CA LYS A 50 -14.05 0.96 -2.06
C LYS A 50 -13.76 -0.51 -2.38
N ASP A 51 -12.55 -0.80 -2.84
CA ASP A 51 -12.07 -2.15 -3.12
C ASP A 51 -11.58 -2.82 -1.83
N VAL A 52 -12.50 -3.49 -1.14
CA VAL A 52 -12.20 -4.27 0.06
C VAL A 52 -11.18 -5.38 -0.23
N GLY A 53 -11.26 -5.99 -1.44
CA GLY A 53 -10.34 -7.05 -1.86
C GLY A 53 -8.90 -6.53 -1.91
N GLY A 54 -8.67 -5.43 -2.62
CA GLY A 54 -7.35 -4.81 -2.75
C GLY A 54 -6.75 -4.39 -1.41
N VAL A 55 -7.56 -3.88 -0.47
CA VAL A 55 -7.07 -3.62 0.90
C VAL A 55 -6.64 -4.93 1.58
N MET A 56 -7.45 -5.99 1.47
CA MET A 56 -7.18 -7.27 2.15
C MET A 56 -5.97 -8.02 1.57
N GLU A 57 -5.54 -7.73 0.35
CA GLU A 57 -4.27 -8.24 -0.21
C GLU A 57 -3.06 -7.78 0.62
N GLY A 58 -3.12 -6.59 1.21
CA GLY A 58 -2.10 -6.07 2.10
C GLY A 58 -2.17 -6.58 3.54
N VAL A 59 -3.14 -7.44 3.87
CA VAL A 59 -3.33 -8.00 5.22
C VAL A 59 -3.00 -9.48 5.23
N SER A 60 -2.10 -9.90 6.11
CA SER A 60 -1.69 -11.31 6.28
C SER A 60 -2.84 -12.18 6.80
N GLU A 61 -2.84 -13.46 6.42
CA GLU A 61 -3.73 -14.44 7.03
C GLU A 61 -3.45 -14.63 8.53
N ARG A 62 -2.21 -14.33 8.97
CA ARG A 62 -1.79 -14.38 10.38
C ARG A 62 -2.10 -13.10 11.16
N PHE A 63 -2.74 -12.12 10.51
CA PHE A 63 -3.00 -10.81 11.09
C PHE A 63 -3.78 -10.90 12.42
N LYS A 64 -3.31 -10.12 13.39
CA LYS A 64 -4.01 -9.89 14.67
C LYS A 64 -3.84 -8.44 15.12
N THR A 65 -4.94 -7.86 15.62
CA THR A 65 -4.86 -6.63 16.40
C THR A 65 -4.54 -6.92 17.86
N LYS A 66 -4.22 -5.87 18.63
CA LYS A 66 -4.05 -5.98 20.08
C LYS A 66 -5.32 -6.53 20.77
N ASP A 67 -6.50 -6.19 20.24
CA ASP A 67 -7.79 -6.62 20.76
C ASP A 67 -8.23 -8.00 20.23
N GLY A 68 -7.35 -8.67 19.48
CA GLY A 68 -7.55 -10.02 18.97
C GLY A 68 -8.29 -10.13 17.65
N TRP A 69 -8.61 -9.00 16.97
CA TRP A 69 -9.27 -9.06 15.67
C TRP A 69 -8.39 -9.72 14.62
N SER A 70 -8.99 -10.60 13.86
CA SER A 70 -8.36 -11.29 12.73
C SER A 70 -8.53 -10.50 11.41
N LYS A 71 -7.88 -10.96 10.36
CA LYS A 71 -8.11 -10.47 8.98
C LYS A 71 -9.59 -10.48 8.61
N GLN A 72 -10.32 -11.54 8.99
CA GLN A 72 -11.74 -11.67 8.66
C GLN A 72 -12.60 -10.62 9.38
N ASP A 73 -12.28 -10.29 10.64
CA ASP A 73 -12.97 -9.27 11.39
C ASP A 73 -12.76 -7.90 10.75
N VAL A 74 -11.49 -7.58 10.40
CA VAL A 74 -11.15 -6.33 9.71
C VAL A 74 -11.85 -6.23 8.36
N ARG A 75 -11.91 -7.33 7.59
CA ARG A 75 -12.66 -7.37 6.32
C ARG A 75 -14.13 -7.05 6.52
N GLY A 76 -14.75 -7.63 7.53
CA GLY A 76 -16.17 -7.38 7.86
C GLY A 76 -16.43 -5.91 8.23
N ILE A 77 -15.56 -5.33 9.06
CA ILE A 77 -15.64 -3.92 9.45
C ILE A 77 -15.48 -3.01 8.23
N LEU A 78 -14.46 -3.25 7.40
CA LEU A 78 -14.22 -2.45 6.20
C LEU A 78 -15.40 -2.55 5.22
N ALA A 79 -15.92 -3.76 4.97
CA ALA A 79 -17.09 -3.95 4.11
C ALA A 79 -18.31 -3.19 4.63
N ALA A 80 -18.57 -3.22 5.95
CA ALA A 80 -19.65 -2.46 6.55
C ALA A 80 -19.47 -0.95 6.41
N GLN A 81 -18.24 -0.43 6.50
CA GLN A 81 -17.93 0.98 6.29
C GLN A 81 -18.10 1.37 4.81
N VAL A 82 -17.69 0.52 3.88
CA VAL A 82 -17.88 0.73 2.43
C VAL A 82 -19.36 0.84 2.10
N LEU A 83 -20.20 -0.04 2.66
CA LEU A 83 -21.67 0.01 2.46
C LEU A 83 -22.30 1.31 2.97
N ARG A 84 -21.72 1.92 4.01
CA ARG A 84 -22.17 3.24 4.50
C ARG A 84 -21.76 4.39 3.57
N GLY A 85 -20.76 4.20 2.72
CA GLY A 85 -20.37 5.11 1.66
C GLY A 85 -19.96 6.53 2.11
N GLN A 86 -19.46 6.70 3.33
CA GLN A 86 -19.34 8.02 3.94
C GLN A 86 -18.10 8.81 3.53
N TRP A 87 -16.98 8.16 3.22
CA TRP A 87 -15.75 8.87 2.82
C TRP A 87 -15.60 8.97 1.31
N VAL A 88 -14.95 10.04 0.87
CA VAL A 88 -14.61 10.31 -0.54
C VAL A 88 -13.09 10.22 -0.72
N ARG A 89 -12.32 10.75 0.25
CA ARG A 89 -10.86 10.77 0.25
C ARG A 89 -10.29 10.23 1.55
N ILE A 90 -9.11 9.62 1.46
CA ILE A 90 -8.33 9.18 2.60
C ILE A 90 -6.94 9.80 2.48
N PHE A 91 -6.63 10.77 3.33
CA PHE A 91 -5.31 11.35 3.41
C PHE A 91 -4.45 10.51 4.33
N THR A 92 -3.30 10.08 3.82
CA THR A 92 -2.30 9.37 4.62
C THR A 92 -1.12 10.29 4.84
N THR A 93 -0.83 10.60 6.09
CA THR A 93 0.26 11.48 6.50
C THR A 93 1.18 10.80 7.51
N ASP A 94 2.37 11.38 7.71
CA ASP A 94 3.33 10.94 8.72
C ASP A 94 3.64 9.43 8.63
N ILE A 95 3.79 8.93 7.40
CA ILE A 95 4.23 7.55 7.21
C ILE A 95 5.70 7.48 7.62
N ASP A 96 5.94 6.81 8.73
CA ASP A 96 7.28 6.47 9.19
C ASP A 96 7.44 4.96 9.25
N VAL A 97 8.53 4.47 8.69
CA VAL A 97 8.84 3.03 8.63
C VAL A 97 10.22 2.81 9.19
N HIS A 98 10.32 1.96 10.19
CA HIS A 98 11.56 1.50 10.78
C HIS A 98 11.84 0.06 10.34
N GLU A 99 12.98 -0.15 9.67
CA GLU A 99 13.44 -1.48 9.29
C GLU A 99 13.90 -2.24 10.54
N VAL A 100 13.26 -3.38 10.82
CA VAL A 100 13.62 -4.29 11.90
C VAL A 100 14.55 -5.38 11.36
N SER A 101 14.28 -5.88 10.15
CA SER A 101 15.08 -6.85 9.42
C SER A 101 14.83 -6.71 7.91
N PRO A 102 15.59 -7.38 7.03
CA PRO A 102 15.34 -7.35 5.58
C PRO A 102 13.94 -7.81 5.16
N THR A 103 13.22 -8.49 6.05
CA THR A 103 11.87 -9.03 5.81
C THR A 103 10.81 -8.51 6.78
N GLN A 104 11.15 -7.53 7.62
CA GLN A 104 10.25 -6.97 8.62
C GLN A 104 10.45 -5.47 8.79
N GLY A 105 9.36 -4.72 8.78
CA GLY A 105 9.34 -3.29 9.07
C GLY A 105 8.19 -2.92 10.00
N ASP A 106 8.50 -2.15 11.03
CA ASP A 106 7.49 -1.50 11.85
C ASP A 106 7.09 -0.17 11.21
N PHE A 107 5.83 0.20 11.31
CA PHE A 107 5.34 1.44 10.75
C PHE A 107 4.42 2.17 11.70
N GLN A 108 4.34 3.48 11.50
CA GLN A 108 3.28 4.34 12.00
C GLN A 108 2.81 5.26 10.87
N ALA A 109 1.52 5.57 10.83
CA ALA A 109 0.93 6.48 9.87
C ALA A 109 -0.36 7.08 10.42
N ARG A 110 -0.76 8.26 9.91
CA ARG A 110 -2.07 8.85 10.19
C ARG A 110 -2.96 8.76 8.97
N PHE A 111 -4.20 8.38 9.19
CA PHE A 111 -5.23 8.26 8.16
C PHE A 111 -6.39 9.18 8.50
N ILE A 112 -6.69 10.10 7.61
CA ILE A 112 -7.75 11.10 7.77
C ILE A 112 -8.79 10.85 6.68
N PHE A 113 -10.01 10.54 7.10
CA PHE A 113 -11.13 10.24 6.21
C PHE A 113 -11.95 11.50 6.01
N GLY A 114 -12.08 11.95 4.75
CA GLY A 114 -12.81 13.15 4.37
C GLY A 114 -14.04 12.87 3.51
N ARG A 115 -15.03 13.75 3.60
CA ARG A 115 -16.25 13.74 2.75
C ARG A 115 -16.11 14.55 1.48
N SER A 116 -15.06 15.35 1.35
CA SER A 116 -14.88 16.25 0.22
C SER A 116 -13.89 15.67 -0.79
N GLU A 117 -14.00 16.11 -2.04
CA GLU A 117 -13.08 15.77 -3.13
C GLU A 117 -11.80 16.60 -3.11
N ALA A 118 -11.47 17.26 -1.97
CA ALA A 118 -10.24 18.01 -1.81
C ALA A 118 -9.02 17.14 -2.16
N ASP A 119 -8.12 17.67 -2.98
CA ASP A 119 -6.91 16.93 -3.37
C ASP A 119 -5.80 17.02 -2.33
N LYS A 120 -5.87 18.01 -1.44
CA LYS A 120 -4.90 18.22 -0.37
C LYS A 120 -5.59 18.32 0.97
N LEU A 121 -4.87 17.90 2.02
CA LEU A 121 -5.37 17.94 3.38
C LEU A 121 -5.65 19.39 3.84
N GLU A 122 -4.81 20.35 3.42
CA GLU A 122 -4.98 21.76 3.76
C GLU A 122 -6.27 22.38 3.22
N ASP A 123 -6.79 21.82 2.11
CA ASP A 123 -8.01 22.25 1.46
C ASP A 123 -9.26 21.58 2.06
N LEU A 124 -9.06 20.61 2.97
CA LEU A 124 -10.15 19.90 3.62
C LEU A 124 -10.73 20.78 4.73
N ALA A 125 -11.98 21.20 4.57
CA ALA A 125 -12.69 21.91 5.63
C ALA A 125 -12.83 21.01 6.88
N LYS A 126 -12.68 21.59 8.07
CA LYS A 126 -12.72 20.83 9.35
C LYS A 126 -14.01 20.04 9.55
N ASP A 127 -15.12 20.56 9.08
CA ASP A 127 -16.44 19.92 9.12
C ASP A 127 -16.59 18.78 8.09
N SER A 128 -15.66 18.68 7.13
CA SER A 128 -15.60 17.59 6.15
C SER A 128 -14.78 16.40 6.62
N VAL A 129 -14.08 16.49 7.76
CA VAL A 129 -13.39 15.36 8.37
C VAL A 129 -14.39 14.45 9.05
N LEU A 130 -14.42 13.18 8.66
CA LEU A 130 -15.27 12.17 9.28
C LEU A 130 -14.62 11.56 10.52
N ASN A 131 -13.43 11.01 10.30
CA ASN A 131 -12.65 10.32 11.30
C ASN A 131 -11.16 10.44 10.96
N ALA A 132 -10.33 10.38 11.97
CA ALA A 132 -8.89 10.27 11.80
C ALA A 132 -8.33 9.24 12.79
N TYR A 133 -7.33 8.49 12.33
CA TYR A 133 -6.70 7.43 13.11
C TYR A 133 -5.18 7.49 12.97
N ALA A 134 -4.48 7.29 14.09
CA ALA A 134 -3.09 6.86 14.08
C ALA A 134 -3.08 5.34 14.11
N ILE A 135 -2.33 4.73 13.19
CA ILE A 135 -2.17 3.29 13.10
C ILE A 135 -0.68 2.98 13.21
N GLU A 136 -0.35 2.08 14.12
CA GLU A 136 0.97 1.50 14.30
C GLU A 136 0.89 0.01 14.00
N GLY A 137 1.95 -0.58 13.44
CA GLY A 137 1.95 -2.01 13.19
C GLY A 137 3.24 -2.53 12.60
N THR A 138 3.20 -3.78 12.22
CA THR A 138 4.34 -4.51 11.64
C THR A 138 3.93 -5.11 10.30
N PHE A 139 4.73 -4.85 9.29
CA PHE A 139 4.70 -5.55 8.00
C PHE A 139 5.78 -6.63 7.97
N GLU A 140 5.44 -7.75 7.37
CA GLU A 140 6.40 -8.81 7.05
C GLU A 140 6.35 -9.14 5.54
N LYS A 141 7.52 -9.45 4.97
CA LYS A 141 7.63 -10.00 3.63
C LYS A 141 7.35 -11.49 3.71
N GLU A 142 6.27 -11.96 3.10
CA GLU A 142 5.87 -13.35 3.13
C GLU A 142 6.59 -14.19 2.06
N GLU A 143 6.40 -15.51 2.06
CA GLU A 143 7.10 -16.44 1.16
C GLU A 143 6.87 -16.16 -0.33
N ASP A 144 5.73 -15.55 -0.68
CA ASP A 144 5.39 -15.11 -2.03
C ASP A 144 6.08 -13.80 -2.44
N GLY A 145 6.88 -13.20 -1.56
CA GLY A 145 7.59 -11.94 -1.76
C GLY A 145 6.74 -10.70 -1.46
N GLU A 146 5.47 -10.85 -1.11
CA GLU A 146 4.57 -9.73 -0.85
C GLU A 146 4.66 -9.25 0.61
N TRP A 147 4.61 -7.94 0.76
CA TRP A 147 4.59 -7.30 2.07
C TRP A 147 3.17 -7.23 2.60
N ARG A 148 2.92 -7.80 3.79
CA ARG A 148 1.60 -7.79 4.45
C ARG A 148 1.70 -7.38 5.90
N VAL A 149 0.71 -6.62 6.36
CA VAL A 149 0.59 -6.27 7.76
C VAL A 149 0.19 -7.52 8.56
N VAL A 150 0.96 -7.81 9.60
CA VAL A 150 0.74 -8.97 10.49
C VAL A 150 0.23 -8.57 11.86
N LYS A 151 0.49 -7.33 12.27
CA LYS A 151 0.00 -6.73 13.51
C LYS A 151 -0.37 -5.28 13.28
N ALA A 152 -1.44 -4.82 13.91
CA ALA A 152 -1.79 -3.41 13.94
C ALA A 152 -2.47 -3.03 15.27
N LYS A 153 -2.32 -1.77 15.61
CA LYS A 153 -2.99 -1.09 16.71
C LYS A 153 -3.46 0.26 16.19
N GLN A 154 -4.69 0.61 16.46
CA GLN A 154 -5.27 1.88 16.05
C GLN A 154 -5.63 2.74 17.26
N ARG A 155 -5.54 4.06 17.08
CA ARG A 155 -6.02 5.07 18.01
C ARG A 155 -6.76 6.14 17.21
N GLN A 156 -7.97 6.45 17.60
CA GLN A 156 -8.68 7.60 17.04
C GLN A 156 -8.00 8.90 17.44
N LEU A 157 -7.86 9.81 16.51
CA LEU A 157 -7.28 11.14 16.73
C LEU A 157 -8.40 12.15 16.99
N ASP A 158 -8.14 13.06 17.91
CA ASP A 158 -9.00 14.22 18.12
C ASP A 158 -8.76 15.28 17.04
N PRO A 159 -9.78 16.10 16.68
CA PRO A 159 -9.62 17.17 15.69
C PRO A 159 -8.47 18.15 15.98
N SER A 160 -8.10 18.32 17.24
CA SER A 160 -6.98 19.16 17.66
C SER A 160 -5.60 18.57 17.33
N GLU A 161 -5.52 17.27 17.07
CA GLU A 161 -4.29 16.55 16.71
C GLU A 161 -4.02 16.56 15.18
N LEU A 162 -4.95 17.13 14.40
CA LEU A 162 -4.88 17.15 12.93
C LEU A 162 -4.22 18.42 12.37
N LEU A 163 -3.87 19.37 13.24
CA LEU A 163 -3.34 20.71 12.88
C LEU A 163 -1.86 20.80 13.15
#